data_ee058a7440e534ffefcfb23ca1d91cfc
#
_entry.id   ee058a7440e534ffefcfb23ca1d91cfc
#
_cell.length_a   1.000
_cell.length_b   1.000
_cell.length_c   1.000
_cell.angle_alpha   90.00
_cell.angle_beta   90.00
_cell.angle_gamma   90.00
#
_symmetry.space_group_name_H-M   'P 1'
#
loop_
_entity.id
_entity.type
_entity.pdbx_description
1 polymer ?
#
loop_
_entity_poly.entity_id
_entity_poly.type
_entity_poly.pdbx_seq_one_letter_code
_entity_poly.pdbx_strand_id
1 'polypeptide(L)'
;MQPNDNVLADLFSNDGSRRNVSIYLAFLIVAFLYHASVFWFIMGDDIQSKFAQSEYVIEFEESSEIFTDSRTIDDGEKATIDFTAPSNLFDSNSGFGLLLITITYTETSGEFGDPCDTISADLSVTDVSADWKNENNELSGVSSDCEAISLLLHVYPDYDGVSMDVVGMDELYWSDTWS
;
A
#
# COMPACT_ATOMS: atom_id res chain seq x y z
N MET A 1 17.57 -69.35 -19.44
CA MET A 1 18.33 -68.14 -19.89
C MET A 1 17.38 -67.31 -20.69
N GLN A 2 16.82 -66.26 -20.15
CA GLN A 2 16.04 -65.30 -20.94
C GLN A 2 17.01 -64.42 -21.75
N PRO A 3 16.80 -64.25 -23.05
CA PRO A 3 17.60 -63.31 -23.82
C PRO A 3 17.30 -61.91 -23.25
N ASN A 4 18.35 -61.18 -22.93
CA ASN A 4 18.25 -59.75 -22.64
C ASN A 4 17.85 -59.05 -23.94
N ASP A 5 16.56 -58.90 -24.19
CA ASP A 5 16.02 -58.09 -25.28
C ASP A 5 16.31 -56.61 -24.96
N ASN A 6 17.53 -56.21 -25.28
CA ASN A 6 17.89 -54.80 -25.22
C ASN A 6 17.43 -54.13 -26.51
N VAL A 7 16.18 -53.75 -26.54
CA VAL A 7 15.50 -53.12 -27.70
C VAL A 7 16.31 -51.95 -28.28
N LEU A 8 17.04 -51.23 -27.41
CA LEU A 8 17.92 -50.15 -27.84
C LEU A 8 19.15 -50.66 -28.59
N ALA A 9 19.74 -51.80 -28.18
CA ALA A 9 20.89 -52.39 -28.84
C ALA A 9 20.50 -52.93 -30.25
N ASP A 10 19.31 -53.46 -30.39
CA ASP A 10 18.78 -53.97 -31.67
C ASP A 10 18.49 -52.84 -32.66
N LEU A 11 18.02 -51.68 -32.17
CA LEU A 11 17.81 -50.45 -33.01
C LEU A 11 19.11 -49.91 -33.64
N PHE A 12 20.27 -50.17 -33.00
CA PHE A 12 21.56 -49.68 -33.46
C PHE A 12 22.46 -50.77 -34.06
N SER A 13 22.01 -52.03 -34.12
CA SER A 13 22.80 -53.17 -34.59
C SER A 13 22.84 -53.27 -36.10
N ASN A 14 21.84 -52.78 -36.79
CA ASN A 14 21.70 -52.88 -38.28
C ASN A 14 21.92 -51.50 -38.93
N ASP A 15 22.73 -51.40 -39.95
CA ASP A 15 23.01 -50.12 -40.68
C ASP A 15 21.77 -49.44 -41.25
N GLY A 16 20.79 -50.23 -41.70
CA GLY A 16 19.49 -49.68 -42.14
C GLY A 16 18.67 -49.06 -41.00
N SER A 17 18.68 -49.71 -39.88
CA SER A 17 17.98 -49.24 -38.68
C SER A 17 18.66 -47.98 -38.08
N ARG A 18 19.99 -47.98 -38.02
CA ARG A 18 20.78 -46.80 -37.58
C ARG A 18 20.47 -45.58 -38.46
N ARG A 19 20.43 -45.76 -39.79
CA ARG A 19 20.11 -44.66 -40.70
C ARG A 19 18.71 -44.11 -40.48
N ASN A 20 17.70 -44.98 -40.30
CA ASN A 20 16.34 -44.57 -40.08
C ASN A 20 16.17 -43.84 -38.72
N VAL A 21 16.82 -44.37 -37.67
CA VAL A 21 16.82 -43.70 -36.32
C VAL A 21 17.49 -42.34 -36.40
N SER A 22 18.63 -42.23 -37.13
CA SER A 22 19.32 -40.94 -37.30
C SER A 22 18.48 -39.93 -38.06
N ILE A 23 17.77 -40.35 -39.10
CA ILE A 23 16.84 -39.49 -39.85
C ILE A 23 15.72 -39.04 -38.95
N TYR A 24 15.10 -39.96 -38.19
CA TYR A 24 14.02 -39.61 -37.28
C TYR A 24 14.48 -38.62 -36.17
N LEU A 25 15.66 -38.86 -35.60
CA LEU A 25 16.24 -37.97 -34.59
C LEU A 25 16.55 -36.59 -35.18
N ALA A 26 17.05 -36.53 -36.43
CA ALA A 26 17.26 -35.25 -37.10
C ALA A 26 15.94 -34.47 -37.29
N PHE A 27 14.87 -35.16 -37.69
CA PHE A 27 13.54 -34.52 -37.80
C PHE A 27 13.04 -34.01 -36.46
N LEU A 28 13.21 -34.75 -35.36
CA LEU A 28 12.82 -34.32 -34.01
C LEU A 28 13.61 -33.07 -33.57
N ILE A 29 14.92 -33.04 -33.85
CA ILE A 29 15.75 -31.87 -33.55
C ILE A 29 15.29 -30.65 -34.34
N VAL A 30 15.04 -30.81 -35.66
CA VAL A 30 14.55 -29.70 -36.48
C VAL A 30 13.19 -29.22 -36.02
N ALA A 31 12.26 -30.12 -35.70
CA ALA A 31 10.95 -29.75 -35.15
C ALA A 31 11.08 -29.02 -33.81
N PHE A 32 11.95 -29.51 -32.94
CA PHE A 32 12.19 -28.85 -31.63
C PHE A 32 12.80 -27.45 -31.83
N LEU A 33 13.81 -27.31 -32.70
CA LEU A 33 14.41 -26.00 -32.97
C LEU A 33 13.41 -25.03 -33.60
N TYR A 34 12.55 -25.54 -34.51
CA TYR A 34 11.47 -24.74 -35.06
C TYR A 34 10.50 -24.25 -33.98
N HIS A 35 10.01 -25.17 -33.16
CA HIS A 35 9.10 -24.78 -32.09
C HIS A 35 9.75 -23.85 -31.05
N ALA A 36 11.00 -24.10 -30.70
CA ALA A 36 11.76 -23.24 -29.82
C ALA A 36 11.98 -21.84 -30.41
N SER A 37 12.26 -21.74 -31.71
CA SER A 37 12.41 -20.44 -32.36
C SER A 37 11.09 -19.70 -32.48
N VAL A 38 9.98 -20.39 -32.82
CA VAL A 38 8.64 -19.78 -32.81
C VAL A 38 8.29 -19.25 -31.41
N PHE A 39 8.54 -20.06 -30.39
CA PHE A 39 8.30 -19.65 -29.02
C PHE A 39 9.13 -18.41 -28.64
N TRP A 40 10.41 -18.40 -28.96
CA TRP A 40 11.33 -17.34 -28.60
C TRP A 40 11.10 -16.03 -29.36
N PHE A 41 10.90 -16.14 -30.72
CA PHE A 41 10.80 -14.96 -31.59
C PHE A 41 9.38 -14.42 -31.78
N ILE A 42 8.35 -15.23 -31.58
CA ILE A 42 6.96 -14.80 -31.79
C ILE A 42 6.23 -14.59 -30.49
N MET A 43 6.46 -15.44 -29.47
CA MET A 43 5.79 -15.34 -28.19
C MET A 43 6.65 -14.68 -27.11
N GLY A 44 7.95 -14.51 -27.35
CA GLY A 44 8.87 -13.93 -26.36
C GLY A 44 8.47 -12.53 -25.92
N ASP A 45 8.12 -11.67 -26.86
CA ASP A 45 7.71 -10.29 -26.57
C ASP A 45 6.37 -10.24 -25.82
N ASP A 46 5.44 -11.13 -26.18
CA ASP A 46 4.13 -11.22 -25.52
C ASP A 46 4.23 -11.77 -24.09
N ILE A 47 5.15 -12.70 -23.88
CA ILE A 47 5.46 -13.24 -22.56
C ILE A 47 6.19 -12.18 -21.72
N GLN A 48 7.18 -11.52 -22.30
CA GLN A 48 7.95 -10.49 -21.60
C GLN A 48 7.08 -9.29 -21.22
N SER A 49 6.13 -8.89 -22.06
CA SER A 49 5.18 -7.84 -21.74
C SER A 49 4.21 -8.23 -20.61
N LYS A 50 3.83 -9.51 -20.54
CA LYS A 50 2.97 -10.03 -19.45
C LYS A 50 3.70 -10.18 -18.11
N PHE A 51 5.02 -10.32 -18.14
CA PHE A 51 5.86 -10.37 -16.94
C PHE A 51 6.55 -9.04 -16.62
N ALA A 52 6.48 -8.06 -17.53
CA ALA A 52 6.88 -6.70 -17.22
C ALA A 52 5.88 -6.15 -16.18
N GLN A 53 6.33 -5.99 -14.95
CA GLN A 53 5.56 -5.30 -13.95
C GLN A 53 5.49 -3.83 -14.35
N SER A 54 4.29 -3.31 -14.55
CA SER A 54 4.09 -1.88 -14.76
C SER A 54 4.43 -1.14 -13.47
N GLU A 55 5.15 -0.06 -13.58
CA GLU A 55 5.45 0.86 -12.51
C GLU A 55 4.47 2.04 -12.64
N TYR A 56 3.84 2.41 -11.54
CA TYR A 56 2.93 3.55 -11.45
C TYR A 56 3.39 4.46 -10.31
N VAL A 57 3.20 5.75 -10.49
CA VAL A 57 3.36 6.73 -9.43
C VAL A 57 1.96 7.17 -9.01
N ILE A 58 1.65 7.03 -7.73
CA ILE A 58 0.41 7.53 -7.14
C ILE A 58 0.74 8.90 -6.55
N GLU A 59 0.10 9.93 -7.07
CA GLU A 59 0.19 11.29 -6.56
C GLU A 59 -1.16 11.68 -5.96
N PHE A 60 -1.13 12.32 -4.79
CA PHE A 60 -2.33 12.78 -4.11
C PHE A 60 -2.49 14.29 -4.30
N GLU A 61 -3.68 14.70 -4.71
CA GLU A 61 -4.06 16.10 -4.67
C GLU A 61 -4.75 16.37 -3.33
N GLU A 62 -4.07 17.13 -2.46
CA GLU A 62 -4.51 17.37 -1.10
C GLU A 62 -5.25 18.69 -0.96
N SER A 63 -6.30 18.68 -0.17
CA SER A 63 -6.95 19.87 0.34
C SER A 63 -7.14 19.75 1.84
N SER A 64 -7.13 20.87 2.55
CA SER A 64 -7.34 20.90 4.00
C SER A 64 -8.48 21.82 4.37
N GLU A 65 -9.32 21.39 5.31
CA GLU A 65 -10.33 22.21 5.96
C GLU A 65 -9.95 22.39 7.43
N ILE A 66 -10.09 23.62 7.93
CA ILE A 66 -9.71 23.95 9.30
C ILE A 66 -10.97 24.28 10.09
N PHE A 67 -11.12 23.61 11.22
CA PHE A 67 -12.16 23.88 12.23
C PHE A 67 -11.50 24.37 13.49
N THR A 68 -12.17 25.32 14.14
CA THR A 68 -11.71 25.85 15.40
C THR A 68 -12.88 25.86 16.39
N ASP A 69 -12.68 25.29 17.56
CA ASP A 69 -13.57 25.42 18.72
C ASP A 69 -12.76 25.86 19.95
N SER A 70 -13.42 26.44 20.92
CA SER A 70 -12.79 26.86 22.16
C SER A 70 -13.71 26.58 23.35
N ARG A 71 -13.12 26.07 24.42
CA ARG A 71 -13.83 25.76 25.67
C ARG A 71 -13.04 26.29 26.86
N THR A 72 -13.77 26.72 27.88
CA THR A 72 -13.18 26.95 29.21
C THR A 72 -13.38 25.68 30.01
N ILE A 73 -12.33 25.24 30.70
CA ILE A 73 -12.32 24.04 31.52
C ILE A 73 -11.81 24.49 32.89
N ASP A 74 -12.52 24.14 33.96
CA ASP A 74 -12.09 24.40 35.31
C ASP A 74 -11.12 23.30 35.81
N ASP A 75 -10.36 23.59 36.85
CA ASP A 75 -9.37 22.68 37.43
C ASP A 75 -10.00 21.31 37.78
N GLY A 76 -9.38 20.25 37.28
CA GLY A 76 -9.84 18.88 37.46
C GLY A 76 -11.07 18.47 36.63
N GLU A 77 -11.59 19.35 35.78
CA GLU A 77 -12.71 19.03 34.89
C GLU A 77 -12.26 18.45 33.57
N LYS A 78 -13.19 17.76 32.89
CA LYS A 78 -13.00 17.21 31.54
C LYS A 78 -14.05 17.78 30.60
N ALA A 79 -13.62 18.35 29.49
CA ALA A 79 -14.50 18.70 28.36
C ALA A 79 -14.40 17.70 27.23
N THR A 80 -15.52 17.38 26.61
CA THR A 80 -15.57 16.62 25.38
C THR A 80 -15.96 17.58 24.25
N ILE A 81 -15.19 17.55 23.18
CA ILE A 81 -15.46 18.31 21.97
C ILE A 81 -15.78 17.30 20.88
N ASP A 82 -17.01 17.34 20.38
CA ASP A 82 -17.44 16.52 19.27
C ASP A 82 -17.17 17.25 17.96
N PHE A 83 -16.46 16.61 17.09
CA PHE A 83 -16.14 17.11 15.78
C PHE A 83 -16.93 16.33 14.72
N THR A 84 -17.61 17.04 13.84
CA THR A 84 -18.30 16.45 12.69
C THR A 84 -17.74 17.04 11.41
N ALA A 85 -17.18 16.21 10.56
CA ALA A 85 -16.71 16.63 9.25
C ALA A 85 -17.90 17.18 8.41
N PRO A 86 -17.78 18.34 7.79
CA PRO A 86 -18.84 18.88 6.96
C PRO A 86 -19.02 18.05 5.69
N SER A 87 -20.25 17.88 5.25
CA SER A 87 -20.57 17.04 4.09
C SER A 87 -19.91 17.51 2.80
N ASN A 88 -19.65 18.80 2.66
CA ASN A 88 -18.98 19.36 1.48
C ASN A 88 -17.49 18.99 1.38
N LEU A 89 -16.87 18.50 2.45
CA LEU A 89 -15.49 18.02 2.42
C LEU A 89 -15.30 16.88 1.41
N PHE A 90 -16.34 16.07 1.23
CA PHE A 90 -16.34 14.92 0.31
C PHE A 90 -16.88 15.24 -1.09
N ASP A 91 -17.29 16.47 -1.36
CA ASP A 91 -17.82 16.86 -2.67
C ASP A 91 -16.73 16.93 -3.75
N SER A 92 -15.50 17.21 -3.35
CA SER A 92 -14.35 17.36 -4.23
C SER A 92 -13.17 16.42 -3.92
N ASN A 93 -13.27 15.64 -2.85
CA ASN A 93 -12.21 14.72 -2.42
C ASN A 93 -12.76 13.30 -2.31
N SER A 94 -11.98 12.34 -2.78
CA SER A 94 -12.37 10.93 -2.77
C SER A 94 -12.33 10.30 -1.37
N GLY A 95 -11.55 10.87 -0.44
CA GLY A 95 -11.37 10.31 0.88
C GLY A 95 -10.81 11.32 1.88
N PHE A 96 -10.69 10.88 3.12
CA PHE A 96 -10.15 11.65 4.23
C PHE A 96 -8.86 10.97 4.70
N GLY A 97 -7.72 11.55 4.37
CA GLY A 97 -6.41 10.95 4.63
C GLY A 97 -5.99 11.02 6.10
N LEU A 98 -5.90 12.24 6.65
CA LEU A 98 -5.36 12.51 7.97
C LEU A 98 -6.28 13.45 8.76
N LEU A 99 -6.35 13.23 10.07
CA LEU A 99 -6.90 14.19 11.03
C LEU A 99 -5.76 14.71 11.89
N LEU A 100 -5.49 16.02 11.81
CA LEU A 100 -4.54 16.71 12.67
C LEU A 100 -5.29 17.61 13.64
N ILE A 101 -5.07 17.45 14.95
CA ILE A 101 -5.66 18.28 15.98
C ILE A 101 -4.55 18.99 16.72
N THR A 102 -4.61 20.31 16.75
CA THR A 102 -3.69 21.14 17.53
C THR A 102 -4.48 21.81 18.66
N ILE A 103 -4.11 21.53 19.90
CA ILE A 103 -4.75 22.08 21.10
C ILE A 103 -3.79 23.07 21.71
N THR A 104 -4.22 24.30 21.76
CA THR A 104 -3.52 25.38 22.47
C THR A 104 -4.34 25.81 23.67
N TYR A 105 -3.70 26.14 24.77
CA TYR A 105 -4.39 26.62 25.96
C TYR A 105 -3.70 27.86 26.55
N THR A 106 -4.47 28.62 27.23
CA THR A 106 -3.98 29.82 27.96
C THR A 106 -4.58 29.80 29.34
N GLU A 107 -3.78 30.17 30.32
CA GLU A 107 -4.24 30.29 31.68
C GLU A 107 -4.89 31.66 31.95
N THR A 108 -5.86 31.65 32.81
CA THR A 108 -6.62 32.84 33.15
C THR A 108 -6.29 33.41 34.54
N SER A 109 -5.43 32.73 35.31
CA SER A 109 -5.12 33.09 36.70
C SER A 109 -4.43 34.45 36.83
N GLY A 110 -3.71 34.93 35.85
CA GLY A 110 -3.11 36.27 35.84
C GLY A 110 -2.10 36.55 36.96
N GLU A 111 -1.73 35.55 37.75
CA GLU A 111 -0.71 35.67 38.80
C GLU A 111 0.68 35.65 38.17
N PHE A 112 1.53 36.57 38.54
CA PHE A 112 2.86 36.70 38.02
C PHE A 112 3.75 35.54 38.53
N GLY A 113 4.15 34.65 37.63
CA GLY A 113 5.04 33.52 37.96
C GLY A 113 4.30 32.22 38.26
N ASP A 114 3.02 32.15 37.96
CA ASP A 114 2.27 30.88 37.98
C ASP A 114 2.80 29.91 36.92
N PRO A 115 3.16 28.67 37.29
CA PRO A 115 3.55 27.68 36.35
C PRO A 115 2.35 27.24 35.53
N CYS A 116 2.57 26.82 34.26
CA CYS A 116 1.51 26.30 33.42
C CYS A 116 0.80 25.09 34.04
N ASP A 117 -0.53 25.10 34.00
CA ASP A 117 -1.34 23.95 34.38
C ASP A 117 -1.04 22.74 33.46
N THR A 118 -1.21 21.55 33.98
CA THR A 118 -1.06 20.33 33.17
C THR A 118 -2.37 19.99 32.49
N ILE A 119 -2.35 20.02 31.16
CA ILE A 119 -3.48 19.60 30.33
C ILE A 119 -3.15 18.29 29.61
N SER A 120 -4.11 17.38 29.58
CA SER A 120 -4.04 16.16 28.78
C SER A 120 -5.18 16.12 27.78
N ALA A 121 -4.90 15.59 26.59
CA ALA A 121 -5.89 15.40 25.55
C ALA A 121 -5.82 13.97 25.01
N ASP A 122 -6.98 13.39 24.76
CA ASP A 122 -7.12 12.06 24.19
C ASP A 122 -8.09 12.14 23.01
N LEU A 123 -7.71 11.55 21.89
CA LEU A 123 -8.60 11.31 20.79
C LEU A 123 -9.30 9.98 20.99
N SER A 124 -10.58 10.02 21.29
CA SER A 124 -11.41 8.82 21.43
C SER A 124 -12.48 8.80 20.35
N VAL A 125 -12.70 7.64 19.77
CA VAL A 125 -13.61 7.52 18.67
C VAL A 125 -14.61 6.43 18.89
N THR A 126 -15.82 6.76 18.59
CA THR A 126 -16.92 5.83 18.74
C THR A 126 -17.46 5.27 17.42
N ASP A 127 -17.53 6.05 16.36
CA ASP A 127 -18.22 5.65 15.13
C ASP A 127 -17.48 6.04 13.83
N VAL A 128 -16.16 6.30 13.88
CA VAL A 128 -15.39 6.64 12.69
C VAL A 128 -14.52 5.48 12.27
N SER A 129 -14.61 5.12 10.98
CA SER A 129 -13.68 4.18 10.37
C SER A 129 -12.35 4.90 10.12
N ALA A 130 -11.28 4.43 10.73
CA ALA A 130 -9.93 4.96 10.58
C ALA A 130 -8.89 3.88 10.90
N ASP A 131 -7.65 4.12 10.56
CA ASP A 131 -6.56 3.22 10.91
C ASP A 131 -6.04 3.47 12.33
N TRP A 132 -6.83 3.10 13.31
CA TRP A 132 -6.55 3.29 14.76
C TRP A 132 -5.31 2.59 15.26
N LYS A 133 -4.76 1.64 14.51
CA LYS A 133 -3.59 0.85 14.89
C LYS A 133 -2.32 1.30 14.19
N ASN A 134 -2.39 2.32 13.37
CA ASN A 134 -1.22 2.85 12.70
C ASN A 134 -0.18 3.27 13.75
N GLU A 135 1.05 2.83 13.54
CA GLU A 135 2.16 3.09 14.48
C GLU A 135 2.56 4.57 14.54
N ASN A 136 2.18 5.34 13.54
CA ASN A 136 2.45 6.77 13.45
C ASN A 136 1.34 7.64 14.03
N ASN A 137 0.27 7.05 14.57
CA ASN A 137 -0.78 7.80 15.24
C ASN A 137 -0.30 8.38 16.58
N GLU A 138 -0.64 9.64 16.82
CA GLU A 138 -0.49 10.32 18.10
C GLU A 138 -1.90 10.60 18.66
N LEU A 139 -2.45 9.63 19.39
CA LEU A 139 -3.85 9.67 19.87
C LEU A 139 -4.03 10.34 21.23
N SER A 140 -2.95 10.63 21.93
CA SER A 140 -2.98 11.31 23.24
C SER A 140 -1.76 12.18 23.43
N GLY A 141 -1.91 13.23 24.19
CA GLY A 141 -0.82 14.13 24.52
C GLY A 141 -1.02 14.80 25.87
N VAL A 142 0.07 15.28 26.46
CA VAL A 142 0.08 16.02 27.74
C VAL A 142 1.02 17.20 27.58
N SER A 143 0.61 18.36 28.09
CA SER A 143 1.45 19.54 28.17
C SER A 143 1.35 20.16 29.58
N SER A 144 2.48 20.60 30.13
CA SER A 144 2.60 21.28 31.42
C SER A 144 3.43 22.55 31.32
N ASP A 145 3.69 23.02 30.14
CA ASP A 145 4.58 24.15 29.83
C ASP A 145 3.95 25.17 28.88
N CYS A 146 2.60 25.12 28.76
CA CYS A 146 1.79 25.93 27.85
C CYS A 146 2.13 25.72 26.36
N GLU A 147 2.83 24.65 26.00
CA GLU A 147 3.05 24.29 24.62
C GLU A 147 1.81 23.59 24.02
N ALA A 148 1.67 23.67 22.72
CA ALA A 148 0.56 23.05 22.03
C ALA A 148 0.67 21.52 22.06
N ILE A 149 -0.46 20.85 22.28
CA ILE A 149 -0.58 19.40 22.12
C ILE A 149 -1.00 19.12 20.68
N SER A 150 -0.26 18.29 19.99
CA SER A 150 -0.61 17.82 18.65
C SER A 150 -1.06 16.36 18.69
N LEU A 151 -2.20 16.08 18.08
CA LEU A 151 -2.72 14.72 17.91
C LEU A 151 -2.85 14.44 16.44
N LEU A 152 -2.52 13.22 16.02
CA LEU A 152 -2.57 12.77 14.64
C LEU A 152 -3.28 11.43 14.53
N LEU A 153 -4.21 11.33 13.60
CA LEU A 153 -4.89 10.09 13.26
C LEU A 153 -4.85 9.86 11.74
N HIS A 154 -4.33 8.72 11.33
CA HIS A 154 -4.46 8.23 9.98
C HIS A 154 -5.87 7.68 9.78
N VAL A 155 -6.64 8.31 8.90
CA VAL A 155 -8.02 7.88 8.60
C VAL A 155 -8.00 6.87 7.47
N TYR A 156 -7.24 7.14 6.43
CA TYR A 156 -7.05 6.21 5.33
C TYR A 156 -5.80 5.35 5.58
N PRO A 157 -5.92 4.02 5.49
CA PRO A 157 -4.78 3.12 5.69
C PRO A 157 -3.63 3.42 4.70
N ASP A 158 -2.41 3.36 5.20
CA ASP A 158 -1.18 3.56 4.42
C ASP A 158 -1.01 4.94 3.75
N TYR A 159 -1.91 5.91 4.03
CA TYR A 159 -1.78 7.26 3.54
C TYR A 159 -0.88 8.09 4.46
N ASP A 160 0.19 8.65 3.91
CA ASP A 160 1.16 9.50 4.62
C ASP A 160 1.35 10.89 3.97
N GLY A 161 0.53 11.22 2.96
CA GLY A 161 0.63 12.49 2.23
C GLY A 161 1.78 12.55 1.22
N VAL A 162 2.50 11.47 1.00
CA VAL A 162 3.63 11.43 0.06
C VAL A 162 3.26 10.59 -1.15
N SER A 163 3.73 11.01 -2.34
CA SER A 163 3.60 10.19 -3.54
C SER A 163 4.33 8.86 -3.37
N MET A 164 3.74 7.79 -3.87
CA MET A 164 4.30 6.45 -3.76
C MET A 164 4.51 5.79 -5.11
N ASP A 165 5.64 5.08 -5.25
CA ASP A 165 5.92 4.22 -6.39
C ASP A 165 5.33 2.84 -6.12
N VAL A 166 4.46 2.37 -7.01
CA VAL A 166 3.83 1.05 -6.91
C VAL A 166 4.12 0.21 -8.14
N VAL A 167 4.25 -1.09 -7.95
CA VAL A 167 4.64 -2.03 -9.00
C VAL A 167 3.60 -3.14 -9.12
N GLY A 168 3.31 -3.51 -10.37
CA GLY A 168 2.33 -4.56 -10.67
C GLY A 168 0.90 -4.03 -10.68
N MET A 169 -0.05 -4.93 -10.88
CA MET A 169 -1.47 -4.63 -11.10
C MET A 169 -1.69 -3.69 -12.31
N ASP A 170 -2.92 -3.29 -12.54
CA ASP A 170 -3.26 -2.31 -13.57
C ASP A 170 -3.63 -0.96 -12.95
N GLU A 171 -3.73 0.05 -13.77
CA GLU A 171 -4.08 1.42 -13.37
C GLU A 171 -5.46 1.46 -12.66
N LEU A 172 -6.40 0.64 -13.12
CA LEU A 172 -7.75 0.56 -12.58
C LEU A 172 -7.74 0.03 -11.14
N TYR A 173 -6.92 -0.97 -10.85
CA TYR A 173 -6.75 -1.52 -9.51
C TYR A 173 -6.25 -0.45 -8.53
N TRP A 174 -5.24 0.31 -8.91
CA TRP A 174 -4.70 1.36 -8.06
C TRP A 174 -5.68 2.53 -7.89
N SER A 175 -6.37 2.91 -8.97
CA SER A 175 -7.43 3.93 -8.90
C SER A 175 -8.55 3.50 -7.95
N ASP A 176 -9.03 2.25 -8.03
CA ASP A 176 -10.09 1.75 -7.15
C ASP A 176 -9.63 1.61 -5.68
N THR A 177 -8.33 1.41 -5.46
CA THR A 177 -7.78 1.29 -4.10
C THR A 177 -7.76 2.64 -3.39
N TRP A 178 -7.56 3.74 -4.12
CA TRP A 178 -7.38 5.08 -3.57
C TRP A 178 -8.51 6.07 -3.90
N SER A 179 -9.66 5.60 -4.39
CA SER A 179 -10.81 6.44 -4.77
C SER A 179 -11.99 6.40 -3.80
#